data_e1be3eb61e02dfa4e4c704b45eca0208
#
_entry.id   e1be3eb61e02dfa4e4c704b45eca0208
#
_cell.length_a   1.000
_cell.length_b   1.000
_cell.length_c   1.000
_cell.angle_alpha   90.00
_cell.angle_beta   90.00
_cell.angle_gamma   90.00
#
_symmetry.space_group_name_H-M   'P 1'
#
loop_
_entity.id
_entity.type
_entity.pdbx_description
1 polymer ?
#
loop_
_entity_poly.entity_id
_entity_poly.type
_entity_poly.pdbx_seq_one_letter_code
_entity_poly.pdbx_strand_id
1 'polypeptide(L)'
;MDIHNYEKKYQQCRRRIEKAKISKRNKELILEMNDALVLDGISKPRLAKYMEVLKLLAQKLNKDFDKAKVADLKKVVSEIQQSNYSPWTKQTYKVILRRFYKWLHGGKDYPEIVSWINIRMSRSEKRLPSEGDLLKEKDIIKLLSTAKHPRDKALIAMLWESGGRIGELGNLSQKNVSFDQHGVLLSVRGKT
;
A
#
# COMPACT_ATOMS: atom_id res chain seq x y z
N MET A 1 -3.43 -13.49 -14.47
CA MET A 1 -4.27 -12.31 -14.78
C MET A 1 -4.13 -11.33 -13.62
N ASP A 2 -3.92 -10.02 -13.86
CA ASP A 2 -3.84 -9.03 -12.77
C ASP A 2 -5.25 -8.49 -12.45
N ILE A 3 -5.94 -9.09 -11.49
CA ILE A 3 -7.29 -8.69 -11.07
C ILE A 3 -7.34 -7.26 -10.49
N HIS A 4 -6.20 -6.71 -10.08
CA HIS A 4 -6.11 -5.40 -9.48
C HIS A 4 -5.74 -4.29 -10.46
N ASN A 5 -5.41 -4.63 -11.71
CA ASN A 5 -4.96 -3.70 -12.76
C ASN A 5 -3.79 -2.81 -12.28
N TYR A 6 -2.79 -3.41 -11.60
CA TYR A 6 -1.67 -2.66 -11.03
C TYR A 6 -0.85 -1.91 -12.08
N GLU A 7 -0.71 -2.47 -13.28
CA GLU A 7 -0.06 -1.76 -14.39
C GLU A 7 -0.76 -0.45 -14.70
N LYS A 8 -2.07 -0.51 -14.96
CA LYS A 8 -2.89 0.68 -15.27
C LYS A 8 -2.83 1.72 -14.14
N LYS A 9 -2.93 1.27 -12.88
CA LYS A 9 -2.83 2.15 -11.71
C LYS A 9 -1.46 2.83 -11.62
N TYR A 10 -0.40 2.09 -11.86
CA TYR A 10 0.96 2.63 -11.86
C TYR A 10 1.14 3.71 -12.94
N GLN A 11 0.71 3.46 -14.17
CA GLN A 11 0.78 4.45 -15.24
C GLN A 11 -0.07 5.70 -14.94
N GLN A 12 -1.24 5.52 -14.37
CA GLN A 12 -2.06 6.65 -13.91
C GLN A 12 -1.35 7.47 -12.82
N CYS A 13 -0.64 6.84 -11.88
CA CYS A 13 0.13 7.56 -10.87
C CYS A 13 1.24 8.39 -11.50
N ARG A 14 2.01 7.86 -12.45
CA ARG A 14 3.03 8.64 -13.18
C ARG A 14 2.43 9.90 -13.81
N ARG A 15 1.34 9.75 -14.57
CA ARG A 15 0.63 10.89 -15.19
C ARG A 15 0.10 11.91 -14.16
N ARG A 16 -0.32 11.45 -12.97
CA ARG A 16 -0.75 12.33 -11.89
C ARG A 16 0.39 13.15 -11.30
N ILE A 17 1.61 12.60 -11.25
CA ILE A 17 2.80 13.37 -10.84
C ILE A 17 3.09 14.47 -11.84
N GLU A 18 3.10 14.16 -13.13
CA GLU A 18 3.34 15.14 -14.20
C GLU A 18 2.37 16.34 -14.14
N LYS A 19 1.08 16.06 -13.85
CA LYS A 19 0.01 17.07 -13.74
C LYS A 19 -0.13 17.69 -12.35
N ALA A 20 0.63 17.23 -11.35
CA ALA A 20 0.48 17.71 -9.97
C ALA A 20 0.88 19.18 -9.82
N LYS A 21 0.20 19.88 -8.91
CA LYS A 21 0.56 21.26 -8.51
C LYS A 21 1.69 21.24 -7.49
N ILE A 22 2.89 20.86 -7.92
CA ILE A 22 4.15 20.87 -7.17
C ILE A 22 5.24 21.39 -8.10
N SER A 23 6.39 21.79 -7.56
CA SER A 23 7.50 22.33 -8.36
C SER A 23 8.00 21.30 -9.40
N LYS A 24 8.56 21.80 -10.50
CA LYS A 24 9.18 20.96 -11.52
C LYS A 24 10.26 20.05 -10.91
N ARG A 25 11.10 20.63 -10.02
CA ARG A 25 12.15 19.88 -9.33
C ARG A 25 11.62 18.71 -8.50
N ASN A 26 10.54 18.90 -7.76
CA ASN A 26 9.92 17.82 -6.99
C ASN A 26 9.32 16.72 -7.88
N LYS A 27 8.76 17.07 -9.05
CA LYS A 27 8.31 16.07 -10.03
C LYS A 27 9.48 15.20 -10.53
N GLU A 28 10.58 15.84 -10.91
CA GLU A 28 11.81 15.19 -11.36
C GLU A 28 12.31 14.21 -10.28
N LEU A 29 12.52 14.68 -9.05
CA LEU A 29 13.01 13.85 -7.95
C LEU A 29 12.10 12.66 -7.61
N ILE A 30 10.77 12.82 -7.68
CA ILE A 30 9.82 11.73 -7.46
C ILE A 30 9.93 10.68 -8.55
N LEU A 31 10.07 11.09 -9.82
CA LEU A 31 10.21 10.18 -10.96
C LEU A 31 11.57 9.51 -10.99
N GLU A 32 12.65 10.23 -10.69
CA GLU A 32 14.00 9.68 -10.56
C GLU A 32 14.06 8.59 -9.47
N MET A 33 13.49 8.85 -8.28
CA MET A 33 13.38 7.83 -7.24
C MET A 33 12.53 6.64 -7.70
N ASN A 34 11.41 6.89 -8.38
CA ASN A 34 10.59 5.80 -8.92
C ASN A 34 11.40 4.91 -9.86
N ASP A 35 12.18 5.50 -10.76
CA ASP A 35 12.96 4.75 -11.73
C ASP A 35 14.12 3.97 -11.04
N ALA A 36 14.74 4.54 -10.02
CA ALA A 36 15.69 3.81 -9.17
C ALA A 36 15.05 2.61 -8.46
N LEU A 37 13.85 2.79 -7.91
CA LEU A 37 13.12 1.71 -7.25
C LEU A 37 12.63 0.62 -8.23
N VAL A 38 12.42 0.94 -9.51
CA VAL A 38 12.16 -0.05 -10.56
C VAL A 38 13.39 -0.94 -10.77
N LEU A 39 14.58 -0.37 -10.79
CA LEU A 39 15.83 -1.13 -10.89
C LEU A 39 16.05 -2.04 -9.67
N ASP A 40 15.60 -1.60 -8.49
CA ASP A 40 15.59 -2.42 -7.27
C ASP A 40 14.52 -3.54 -7.28
N GLY A 41 13.77 -3.72 -8.36
CA GLY A 41 12.74 -4.75 -8.47
C GLY A 41 11.49 -4.50 -7.62
N ILE A 42 11.23 -3.27 -7.19
CA ILE A 42 10.06 -2.93 -6.38
C ILE A 42 8.76 -3.07 -7.19
N SER A 43 7.77 -3.74 -6.62
CA SER A 43 6.49 -4.00 -7.28
C SER A 43 5.69 -2.73 -7.61
N LYS A 44 4.97 -2.73 -8.73
CA LYS A 44 4.17 -1.59 -9.22
C LYS A 44 3.19 -1.00 -8.19
N PRO A 45 2.44 -1.79 -7.39
CA PRO A 45 1.60 -1.24 -6.34
C PRO A 45 2.39 -0.42 -5.31
N ARG A 46 3.58 -0.88 -4.97
CA ARG A 46 4.44 -0.19 -4.01
C ARG A 46 5.05 1.08 -4.61
N LEU A 47 5.47 1.06 -5.87
CA LEU A 47 5.92 2.23 -6.62
C LEU A 47 4.82 3.30 -6.69
N ALA A 48 3.59 2.92 -7.05
CA ALA A 48 2.45 3.83 -7.05
C ALA A 48 2.21 4.46 -5.67
N LYS A 49 2.30 3.67 -4.59
CA LYS A 49 2.18 4.17 -3.22
C LYS A 49 3.26 5.19 -2.88
N TYR A 50 4.52 4.96 -3.27
CA TYR A 50 5.61 5.92 -3.07
C TYR A 50 5.32 7.26 -3.76
N MET A 51 4.97 7.22 -5.04
CA MET A 51 4.65 8.42 -5.82
C MET A 51 3.50 9.23 -5.22
N GLU A 52 2.40 8.57 -4.85
CA GLU A 52 1.23 9.25 -4.25
C GLU A 52 1.57 9.92 -2.91
N VAL A 53 2.33 9.24 -2.06
CA VAL A 53 2.75 9.80 -0.76
C VAL A 53 3.74 10.94 -0.96
N LEU A 54 4.74 10.79 -1.82
CA LEU A 54 5.73 11.85 -2.08
C LEU A 54 5.06 13.09 -2.70
N LYS A 55 4.08 12.92 -3.60
CA LYS A 55 3.29 14.03 -4.13
C LYS A 55 2.61 14.82 -2.99
N LEU A 56 1.96 14.13 -2.07
CA LEU A 56 1.28 14.76 -0.92
C LEU A 56 2.30 15.46 0.00
N LEU A 57 3.44 14.83 0.25
CA LEU A 57 4.51 15.42 1.06
C LEU A 57 5.09 16.67 0.39
N ALA A 58 5.29 16.68 -0.94
CA ALA A 58 5.73 17.84 -1.69
C ALA A 58 4.75 19.02 -1.59
N GLN A 59 3.44 18.73 -1.66
CA GLN A 59 2.39 19.73 -1.50
C GLN A 59 2.40 20.36 -0.09
N LYS A 60 2.58 19.51 0.96
CA LYS A 60 2.66 20.00 2.34
C LYS A 60 3.94 20.77 2.64
N LEU A 61 5.05 20.34 2.07
CA LEU A 61 6.34 20.98 2.23
C LEU A 61 6.37 22.38 1.57
N ASN A 62 5.66 22.54 0.45
CA ASN A 62 5.62 23.75 -0.36
C ASN A 62 7.01 24.34 -0.69
N LYS A 63 7.99 23.46 -0.87
CA LYS A 63 9.40 23.76 -1.16
C LYS A 63 10.01 22.56 -1.89
N ASP A 64 11.12 22.77 -2.62
CA ASP A 64 11.86 21.68 -3.21
C ASP A 64 12.46 20.76 -2.13
N PHE A 65 12.37 19.46 -2.31
CA PHE A 65 12.86 18.48 -1.35
C PHE A 65 14.34 18.62 -1.06
N ASP A 66 15.15 18.91 -2.10
CA ASP A 66 16.60 19.07 -2.00
C ASP A 66 17.02 20.38 -1.32
N LYS A 67 16.10 21.36 -1.19
CA LYS A 67 16.29 22.62 -0.47
C LYS A 67 15.67 22.64 0.92
N ALA A 68 15.00 21.58 1.32
CA ALA A 68 14.34 21.50 2.61
C ALA A 68 15.35 21.39 3.75
N LYS A 69 15.04 22.03 4.87
CA LYS A 69 15.82 21.94 6.11
C LYS A 69 15.08 21.07 7.13
N VAL A 70 15.76 20.63 8.16
CA VAL A 70 15.15 19.85 9.28
C VAL A 70 13.89 20.52 9.83
N ALA A 71 13.90 21.86 9.96
CA ALA A 71 12.77 22.61 10.47
C ALA A 71 11.52 22.50 9.55
N ASP A 72 11.72 22.48 8.23
CA ASP A 72 10.63 22.32 7.25
C ASP A 72 10.00 20.92 7.38
N LEU A 73 10.83 19.89 7.50
CA LEU A 73 10.35 18.51 7.67
C LEU A 73 9.68 18.28 9.02
N LYS A 74 10.14 18.94 10.09
CA LYS A 74 9.47 18.91 11.41
C LYS A 74 8.04 19.44 11.31
N LYS A 75 7.80 20.52 10.58
CA LYS A 75 6.45 21.05 10.33
C LYS A 75 5.58 20.01 9.60
N VAL A 76 6.07 19.45 8.49
CA VAL A 76 5.32 18.45 7.71
C VAL A 76 4.99 17.21 8.56
N VAL A 77 5.95 16.70 9.34
CA VAL A 77 5.72 15.55 10.22
C VAL A 77 4.74 15.87 11.34
N SER A 78 4.79 17.08 11.91
CA SER A 78 3.82 17.56 12.91
C SER A 78 2.41 17.59 12.34
N GLU A 79 2.22 18.16 11.15
CA GLU A 79 0.90 18.17 10.48
C GLU A 79 0.37 16.76 10.22
N ILE A 80 1.23 15.80 9.81
CA ILE A 80 0.84 14.41 9.65
C ILE A 80 0.41 13.79 10.98
N GLN A 81 1.14 14.07 12.06
CA GLN A 81 0.80 13.56 13.40
C GLN A 81 -0.52 14.10 13.93
N GLN A 82 -0.81 15.37 13.68
CA GLN A 82 -2.06 16.04 14.11
C GLN A 82 -3.26 15.74 13.22
N SER A 83 -3.03 15.13 12.03
CA SER A 83 -4.12 14.80 11.11
C SER A 83 -4.98 13.65 11.63
N ASN A 84 -6.20 13.53 11.07
CA ASN A 84 -7.12 12.42 11.35
C ASN A 84 -6.77 11.11 10.62
N TYR A 85 -5.53 10.98 10.10
CA TYR A 85 -5.09 9.74 9.48
C TYR A 85 -4.94 8.61 10.50
N SER A 86 -5.20 7.37 10.05
CA SER A 86 -4.92 6.20 10.87
C SER A 86 -3.44 6.11 11.26
N PRO A 87 -3.09 5.51 12.40
CA PRO A 87 -1.70 5.34 12.82
C PRO A 87 -0.82 4.69 11.74
N TRP A 88 -1.35 3.70 11.02
CA TRP A 88 -0.67 3.03 9.90
C TRP A 88 -0.38 3.96 8.73
N THR A 89 -1.30 4.88 8.42
CA THR A 89 -1.10 5.89 7.38
C THR A 89 -0.02 6.88 7.78
N LYS A 90 -0.05 7.38 9.02
CA LYS A 90 0.98 8.28 9.59
C LYS A 90 2.36 7.63 9.55
N GLN A 91 2.45 6.35 9.96
CA GLN A 91 3.69 5.59 9.89
C GLN A 91 4.19 5.46 8.45
N THR A 92 3.29 5.09 7.51
CA THR A 92 3.65 4.94 6.09
C THR A 92 4.26 6.22 5.52
N TYR A 93 3.69 7.38 5.82
CA TYR A 93 4.22 8.67 5.34
C TYR A 93 5.61 8.94 5.89
N LYS A 94 5.83 8.70 7.17
CA LYS A 94 7.14 8.86 7.82
C LYS A 94 8.19 7.90 7.24
N VAL A 95 7.82 6.64 7.02
CA VAL A 95 8.71 5.63 6.42
C VAL A 95 9.12 6.03 5.00
N ILE A 96 8.16 6.46 4.18
CA ILE A 96 8.45 6.87 2.79
C ILE A 96 9.29 8.12 2.76
N LEU A 97 9.02 9.11 3.63
CA LEU A 97 9.83 10.33 3.74
C LEU A 97 11.28 10.00 4.10
N ARG A 98 11.51 9.14 5.10
CA ARG A 98 12.87 8.71 5.47
C ARG A 98 13.57 8.00 4.31
N ARG A 99 12.88 7.07 3.64
CA ARG A 99 13.45 6.32 2.51
C ARG A 99 13.79 7.25 1.33
N PHE A 100 12.95 8.25 1.07
CA PHE A 100 13.19 9.23 0.03
C PHE A 100 14.48 10.02 0.29
N TYR A 101 14.66 10.55 1.50
CA TYR A 101 15.87 11.30 1.84
C TYR A 101 17.12 10.40 1.92
N LYS A 102 16.97 9.14 2.32
CA LYS A 102 18.07 8.17 2.24
C LYS A 102 18.54 7.99 0.78
N TRP A 103 17.60 7.83 -0.13
CA TRP A 103 17.90 7.74 -1.58
C TRP A 103 18.47 9.05 -2.11
N LEU A 104 17.89 10.20 -1.80
CA LEU A 104 18.30 11.51 -2.29
C LEU A 104 19.73 11.86 -1.88
N HIS A 105 20.18 11.42 -0.72
CA HIS A 105 21.55 11.64 -0.23
C HIS A 105 22.52 10.50 -0.59
N GLY A 106 22.08 9.46 -1.30
CA GLY A 106 22.95 8.37 -1.79
C GLY A 106 23.61 7.53 -0.70
N GLY A 107 23.19 7.66 0.56
CA GLY A 107 23.84 7.05 1.72
C GLY A 107 23.34 5.62 2.03
N LYS A 108 24.18 4.86 2.76
CA LYS A 108 23.76 3.58 3.35
C LYS A 108 22.84 3.80 4.55
N ASP A 109 23.06 4.87 5.30
CA ASP A 109 22.30 5.23 6.50
C ASP A 109 21.31 6.36 6.25
N TYR A 110 20.41 6.58 7.23
CA TYR A 110 19.47 7.70 7.17
C TYR A 110 20.18 9.01 7.50
N PRO A 111 20.16 10.02 6.60
CA PRO A 111 20.80 11.30 6.83
C PRO A 111 20.15 12.04 8.02
N GLU A 112 20.92 12.94 8.66
CA GLU A 112 20.49 13.70 9.84
C GLU A 112 19.15 14.42 9.66
N ILE A 113 18.90 14.89 8.44
CA ILE A 113 17.65 15.59 8.10
C ILE A 113 16.40 14.77 8.40
N VAL A 114 16.49 13.41 8.43
CA VAL A 114 15.36 12.50 8.71
C VAL A 114 15.64 11.45 9.77
N SER A 115 16.84 11.34 10.31
CA SER A 115 17.23 10.33 11.32
C SER A 115 16.38 10.43 12.59
N TRP A 116 16.00 11.64 12.98
CA TRP A 116 15.15 11.96 14.14
C TRP A 116 13.69 11.48 14.01
N ILE A 117 13.22 11.12 12.82
CA ILE A 117 11.82 10.73 12.60
C ILE A 117 11.55 9.37 13.23
N ASN A 118 10.76 9.33 14.28
CA ASN A 118 10.32 8.07 14.89
C ASN A 118 9.20 7.43 14.05
N ILE A 119 9.44 6.18 13.61
CA ILE A 119 8.49 5.36 12.85
C ILE A 119 7.84 4.25 13.68
N ARG A 120 8.21 4.12 14.96
CA ARG A 120 7.61 3.11 15.83
C ARG A 120 6.17 3.48 16.14
N MET A 121 5.33 2.46 16.20
CA MET A 121 3.94 2.58 16.66
C MET A 121 3.85 1.96 18.06
N SER A 122 3.11 2.59 18.94
CA SER A 122 2.79 2.03 20.26
C SER A 122 1.89 0.79 20.09
N ARG A 123 1.84 -0.05 21.13
CA ARG A 123 0.98 -1.23 21.12
C ARG A 123 -0.51 -0.86 21.03
N SER A 124 -0.91 0.23 21.67
CA SER A 124 -2.27 0.77 21.64
C SER A 124 -2.69 1.29 20.27
N GLU A 125 -1.75 1.81 19.47
CA GLU A 125 -2.02 2.27 18.09
C GLU A 125 -2.18 1.12 17.10
N LYS A 126 -1.68 -0.08 17.44
CA LYS A 126 -1.81 -1.30 16.62
C LYS A 126 -3.14 -1.99 16.90
N ARG A 127 -4.24 -1.30 16.69
CA ARG A 127 -5.56 -1.89 16.87
C ARG A 127 -5.72 -3.11 15.97
N LEU A 128 -5.81 -4.29 16.58
CA LEU A 128 -6.19 -5.52 15.92
C LEU A 128 -7.71 -5.66 15.96
N PRO A 129 -8.34 -6.33 14.97
CA PRO A 129 -9.76 -6.67 15.04
C PRO A 129 -10.06 -7.41 16.35
N SER A 130 -11.16 -7.05 17.01
CA SER A 130 -11.68 -7.80 18.14
C SER A 130 -12.56 -8.95 17.63
N GLU A 131 -12.88 -9.90 18.51
CA GLU A 131 -13.78 -11.01 18.17
C GLU A 131 -15.12 -10.52 17.60
N GLY A 132 -15.64 -9.39 18.10
CA GLY A 132 -16.87 -8.76 17.61
C GLY A 132 -16.77 -8.16 16.20
N ASP A 133 -15.58 -7.92 15.71
CA ASP A 133 -15.32 -7.39 14.34
C ASP A 133 -15.24 -8.52 13.29
N LEU A 134 -15.24 -9.80 13.74
CA LEU A 134 -15.15 -10.96 12.85
C LEU A 134 -16.53 -11.42 12.39
N LEU A 135 -16.59 -11.80 11.11
CA LEU A 135 -17.83 -12.40 10.56
C LEU A 135 -18.09 -13.76 11.21
N LYS A 136 -19.37 -14.04 11.51
CA LYS A 136 -19.84 -15.32 12.01
C LYS A 136 -20.48 -16.11 10.88
N GLU A 137 -20.63 -17.41 11.05
CA GLU A 137 -21.24 -18.31 10.05
C GLU A 137 -22.60 -17.79 9.54
N LYS A 138 -23.46 -17.29 10.45
CA LYS A 138 -24.74 -16.67 10.09
C LYS A 138 -24.62 -15.49 9.11
N ASP A 139 -23.55 -14.73 9.22
CA ASP A 139 -23.30 -13.58 8.34
C ASP A 139 -22.89 -14.08 6.95
N ILE A 140 -22.11 -15.17 6.90
CA ILE A 140 -21.72 -15.82 5.64
C ILE A 140 -22.93 -16.43 4.93
N ILE A 141 -23.78 -17.13 5.65
CA ILE A 141 -25.05 -17.67 5.10
C ILE A 141 -25.89 -16.56 4.49
N LYS A 142 -26.00 -15.43 5.20
CA LYS A 142 -26.74 -14.25 4.71
C LYS A 142 -26.09 -13.66 3.46
N LEU A 143 -24.76 -13.54 3.41
CA LEU A 143 -24.03 -13.09 2.23
C LEU A 143 -24.27 -14.01 1.03
N LEU A 144 -24.16 -15.33 1.23
CA LEU A 144 -24.40 -16.33 0.19
C LEU A 144 -25.83 -16.31 -0.35
N SER A 145 -26.84 -16.13 0.51
CA SER A 145 -28.25 -16.04 0.10
C SER A 145 -28.53 -14.74 -0.69
N THR A 146 -27.86 -13.64 -0.34
CA THR A 146 -28.05 -12.33 -0.97
C THR A 146 -27.28 -12.18 -2.29
N ALA A 147 -26.17 -12.88 -2.44
CA ALA A 147 -25.35 -12.83 -3.66
C ALA A 147 -26.14 -13.41 -4.85
N LYS A 148 -26.30 -12.61 -5.91
CA LYS A 148 -27.10 -13.00 -7.10
C LYS A 148 -26.28 -13.86 -8.07
N HIS A 149 -24.99 -13.55 -8.22
CA HIS A 149 -24.16 -14.19 -9.22
C HIS A 149 -23.43 -15.42 -8.66
N PRO A 150 -23.44 -16.59 -9.35
CA PRO A 150 -22.73 -17.81 -8.89
C PRO A 150 -21.26 -17.61 -8.58
N ARG A 151 -20.56 -16.79 -9.38
CA ARG A 151 -19.15 -16.42 -9.14
C ARG A 151 -18.96 -15.77 -7.76
N ASP A 152 -19.86 -14.88 -7.37
CA ASP A 152 -19.74 -14.14 -6.10
C ASP A 152 -20.02 -15.08 -4.92
N LYS A 153 -20.99 -15.99 -5.07
CA LYS A 153 -21.25 -17.07 -4.09
C LYS A 153 -20.01 -17.96 -3.93
N ALA A 154 -19.44 -18.42 -5.04
CA ALA A 154 -18.23 -19.25 -5.00
C ALA A 154 -17.07 -18.53 -4.32
N LEU A 155 -16.86 -17.24 -4.61
CA LEU A 155 -15.80 -16.46 -4.00
C LEU A 155 -16.00 -16.31 -2.47
N ILE A 156 -17.22 -16.03 -2.02
CA ILE A 156 -17.56 -15.90 -0.59
C ILE A 156 -17.30 -17.24 0.12
N ALA A 157 -17.79 -18.33 -0.45
CA ALA A 157 -17.59 -19.66 0.11
C ALA A 157 -16.10 -20.03 0.19
N MET A 158 -15.35 -19.85 -0.91
CA MET A 158 -13.92 -20.14 -0.92
C MET A 158 -13.15 -19.30 0.09
N LEU A 159 -13.47 -18.00 0.24
CA LEU A 159 -12.82 -17.14 1.23
C LEU A 159 -13.07 -17.64 2.66
N TRP A 160 -14.31 -18.06 2.95
CA TRP A 160 -14.70 -18.55 4.26
C TRP A 160 -14.03 -19.89 4.60
N GLU A 161 -14.15 -20.87 3.70
CA GLU A 161 -13.66 -22.23 3.93
C GLU A 161 -12.12 -22.32 3.95
N SER A 162 -11.44 -21.58 3.06
CA SER A 162 -9.98 -21.69 2.92
C SER A 162 -9.19 -20.69 3.76
N GLY A 163 -9.80 -19.60 4.23
CA GLY A 163 -9.07 -18.47 4.82
C GLY A 163 -8.06 -17.81 3.86
N GLY A 164 -8.13 -18.11 2.56
CA GLY A 164 -7.21 -17.63 1.54
C GLY A 164 -7.32 -16.12 1.32
N ARG A 165 -6.25 -15.50 0.82
CA ARG A 165 -6.31 -14.08 0.49
C ARG A 165 -7.09 -13.85 -0.80
N ILE A 166 -7.86 -12.75 -0.85
CA ILE A 166 -8.67 -12.39 -2.04
C ILE A 166 -7.85 -12.39 -3.34
N GLY A 167 -6.58 -11.97 -3.30
CA GLY A 167 -5.70 -11.97 -4.48
C GLY A 167 -5.25 -13.38 -4.91
N GLU A 168 -5.17 -14.31 -3.98
CA GLU A 168 -4.83 -15.71 -4.26
C GLU A 168 -6.03 -16.42 -4.90
N LEU A 169 -7.19 -16.31 -4.29
CA LEU A 169 -8.42 -16.95 -4.79
C LEU A 169 -8.93 -16.30 -6.09
N GLY A 170 -8.86 -14.98 -6.21
CA GLY A 170 -9.30 -14.27 -7.41
C GLY A 170 -8.43 -14.51 -8.66
N ASN A 171 -7.22 -15.05 -8.48
CA ASN A 171 -6.33 -15.44 -9.59
C ASN A 171 -6.40 -16.94 -9.94
N LEU A 172 -7.25 -17.72 -9.27
CA LEU A 172 -7.45 -19.12 -9.60
C LEU A 172 -8.02 -19.25 -11.02
N SER A 173 -7.58 -20.29 -11.70
CA SER A 173 -8.13 -20.74 -12.99
C SER A 173 -8.62 -22.18 -12.83
N GLN A 174 -9.43 -22.68 -13.77
CA GLN A 174 -9.97 -24.05 -13.72
C GLN A 174 -8.90 -25.11 -13.46
N LYS A 175 -7.71 -24.98 -14.03
CA LYS A 175 -6.59 -25.91 -13.81
C LYS A 175 -6.06 -25.94 -12.37
N ASN A 176 -6.43 -24.97 -11.54
CA ASN A 176 -6.03 -24.91 -10.14
C ASN A 176 -7.10 -25.50 -9.20
N VAL A 177 -8.18 -26.02 -9.76
CA VAL A 177 -9.32 -26.57 -9.02
C VAL A 177 -9.47 -28.02 -9.43
N SER A 178 -9.47 -28.92 -8.48
CA SER A 178 -9.79 -30.34 -8.68
C SER A 178 -10.80 -30.79 -7.61
N PHE A 179 -11.50 -31.86 -7.91
CA PHE A 179 -12.50 -32.44 -7.01
C PHE A 179 -12.08 -33.86 -6.65
N ASP A 180 -12.24 -34.23 -5.41
CA ASP A 180 -12.07 -35.60 -4.92
C ASP A 180 -13.25 -36.00 -4.03
N GLN A 181 -13.15 -37.18 -3.40
CA GLN A 181 -14.19 -37.70 -2.49
C GLN A 181 -14.37 -36.87 -1.21
N HIS A 182 -13.43 -35.97 -0.88
CA HIS A 182 -13.46 -35.14 0.31
C HIS A 182 -13.90 -33.70 0.01
N GLY A 183 -13.96 -33.28 -1.26
CA GLY A 183 -14.41 -31.96 -1.65
C GLY A 183 -13.61 -31.31 -2.77
N VAL A 184 -13.25 -30.05 -2.59
CA VAL A 184 -12.56 -29.23 -3.58
C VAL A 184 -11.10 -28.96 -3.15
N LEU A 185 -10.18 -29.34 -3.99
CA LEU A 185 -8.76 -29.01 -3.82
C LEU A 185 -8.41 -27.75 -4.61
N LEU A 186 -7.83 -26.77 -3.93
CA LEU A 186 -7.40 -25.51 -4.52
C LEU A 186 -5.86 -25.40 -4.51
N SER A 187 -5.25 -25.35 -5.69
CA SER A 187 -3.81 -25.10 -5.83
C SER A 187 -3.55 -23.59 -5.85
N VAL A 188 -3.17 -23.03 -4.71
CA VAL A 188 -2.94 -21.57 -4.53
C VAL A 188 -1.45 -21.27 -4.54
N ARG A 189 -1.03 -20.23 -5.27
CA ARG A 189 0.33 -19.69 -5.17
C ARG A 189 0.33 -18.58 -4.10
N GLY A 190 0.84 -18.91 -2.92
CA GLY A 190 1.09 -17.95 -1.86
C GLY A 190 2.29 -17.03 -2.18
N LYS A 191 2.41 -15.92 -1.46
CA LYS A 191 3.70 -15.22 -1.35
C LYS A 191 4.59 -16.04 -0.44
N THR A 192 5.63 -16.61 -1.00
CA THR A 192 6.81 -17.07 -0.24
C THR A 192 7.58 -15.87 0.28
#